data_577416c8e4c47bbb0498fb400a9b2af2
#
_entry.id   577416c8e4c47bbb0498fb400a9b2af2
#
_cell.length_a   1.000
_cell.length_b   1.000
_cell.length_c   1.000
_cell.angle_alpha   90.00
_cell.angle_beta   90.00
_cell.angle_gamma   90.00
#
_symmetry.space_group_name_H-M   'P 1'
#
loop_
_entity.id
_entity.type
_entity.pdbx_description
1 polymer ?
#
loop_
_entity_poly.entity_id
_entity_poly.type
_entity_poly.pdbx_seq_one_letter_code
_entity_poly.pdbx_strand_id
1 'polypeptide(L)'
;ERALKEGRIRIEPCPPVNRINGVSVDLHLGGRFRVFNDHAAPYIDLSGPREEVDHAINRIMSKEIRIADDASFFIHPGELALPVTAETITVPDDLVGWLDGRSSLARLGLMVHVTAHRIDPGWSGAIVLECYNSGKLPLALRPGMAICAISFETLTSPAIRSYSKRQDAKYKRQSGPTPSRIGDDEPLDKGHWSCDLRRRKLRLYQCC
;
A
#
# COMPACT_ATOMS: atom_id res chain seq x y z
N GLU A 1 -7.66 -18.39 -8.10
CA GLU A 1 -8.08 -19.47 -7.19
C GLU A 1 -6.97 -20.51 -6.97
N ARG A 2 -6.36 -21.05 -8.06
CA ARG A 2 -5.36 -22.12 -7.93
C ARG A 2 -4.19 -21.73 -7.03
N ALA A 3 -3.61 -20.54 -7.20
CA ALA A 3 -2.49 -20.05 -6.41
C ALA A 3 -2.82 -19.87 -4.91
N LEU A 4 -4.08 -19.57 -4.57
CA LEU A 4 -4.57 -19.53 -3.18
C LEU A 4 -4.68 -20.95 -2.60
N LYS A 5 -5.25 -21.90 -3.36
CA LYS A 5 -5.38 -23.30 -2.94
C LYS A 5 -4.02 -23.99 -2.76
N GLU A 6 -3.07 -23.67 -3.59
CA GLU A 6 -1.68 -24.17 -3.51
C GLU A 6 -0.84 -23.44 -2.44
N GLY A 7 -1.38 -22.41 -1.77
CA GLY A 7 -0.68 -21.61 -0.75
C GLY A 7 0.45 -20.75 -1.31
N ARG A 8 0.52 -20.55 -2.62
CA ARG A 8 1.50 -19.66 -3.26
C ARG A 8 1.20 -18.19 -2.94
N ILE A 9 -0.07 -17.81 -2.98
CA ILE A 9 -0.58 -16.55 -2.44
C ILE A 9 -1.25 -16.89 -1.13
N ARG A 10 -1.01 -16.10 -0.09
CA ARG A 10 -1.74 -16.20 1.17
C ARG A 10 -2.47 -14.90 1.42
N ILE A 11 -3.73 -15.01 1.80
CA ILE A 11 -4.58 -13.91 2.27
C ILE A 11 -5.19 -14.38 3.57
N GLU A 12 -4.92 -13.70 4.65
CA GLU A 12 -5.35 -14.07 6.00
C GLU A 12 -6.11 -12.92 6.67
N PRO A 13 -7.37 -13.14 7.07
CA PRO A 13 -8.13 -14.39 6.97
C PRO A 13 -8.41 -14.78 5.52
N CYS A 14 -8.55 -16.11 5.29
CA CYS A 14 -8.82 -16.64 3.95
C CYS A 14 -10.16 -16.11 3.42
N PRO A 15 -10.18 -15.48 2.24
CA PRO A 15 -11.41 -14.93 1.68
C PRO A 15 -12.41 -16.06 1.34
N PRO A 16 -13.70 -15.88 1.65
CA PRO A 16 -14.71 -16.81 1.23
C PRO A 16 -14.87 -16.78 -0.30
N VAL A 17 -15.31 -17.89 -0.90
CA VAL A 17 -15.37 -18.08 -2.36
C VAL A 17 -16.13 -16.96 -3.08
N ASN A 18 -17.19 -16.45 -2.48
CA ASN A 18 -17.99 -15.35 -3.04
C ASN A 18 -17.29 -13.98 -3.02
N ARG A 19 -16.08 -13.89 -2.47
CA ARG A 19 -15.22 -12.71 -2.52
C ARG A 19 -14.06 -12.86 -3.52
N ILE A 20 -13.97 -14.02 -4.16
CA ILE A 20 -13.04 -14.29 -5.25
C ILE A 20 -13.80 -14.07 -6.56
N ASN A 21 -13.52 -12.93 -7.20
CA ASN A 21 -14.11 -12.55 -8.47
C ASN A 21 -13.32 -13.17 -9.64
N GLY A 22 -13.72 -12.91 -10.88
CA GLY A 22 -13.06 -13.50 -12.06
C GLY A 22 -11.55 -13.30 -12.13
N VAL A 23 -11.06 -12.10 -11.76
CA VAL A 23 -9.64 -11.73 -11.84
C VAL A 23 -9.08 -11.18 -10.52
N SER A 24 -9.91 -10.92 -9.52
CA SER A 24 -9.52 -10.23 -8.29
C SER A 24 -10.14 -10.85 -7.04
N VAL A 25 -9.62 -10.47 -5.90
CA VAL A 25 -10.14 -10.82 -4.57
C VAL A 25 -10.48 -9.52 -3.84
N ASP A 26 -11.72 -9.44 -3.32
CA ASP A 26 -12.12 -8.30 -2.49
C ASP A 26 -11.36 -8.33 -1.16
N LEU A 27 -10.89 -7.17 -0.73
CA LEU A 27 -10.26 -6.94 0.57
C LEU A 27 -11.14 -6.00 1.40
N HIS A 28 -11.07 -6.17 2.71
CA HIS A 28 -11.92 -5.48 3.65
C HIS A 28 -11.13 -4.43 4.44
N LEU A 29 -11.85 -3.40 4.84
CA LEU A 29 -11.33 -2.32 5.67
C LEU A 29 -11.07 -2.85 7.08
N GLY A 30 -9.87 -2.62 7.60
CA GLY A 30 -9.55 -2.85 9.01
C GLY A 30 -10.02 -1.70 9.90
N GLY A 31 -9.99 -1.93 11.21
CA GLY A 31 -10.43 -0.95 12.21
C GLY A 31 -9.34 0.06 12.65
N ARG A 32 -8.21 0.17 11.94
CA ARG A 32 -7.09 1.02 12.34
C ARG A 32 -6.77 2.06 11.28
N PHE A 33 -6.63 3.31 11.73
CA PHE A 33 -6.51 4.49 10.88
C PHE A 33 -5.43 5.44 11.40
N ARG A 34 -4.88 6.24 10.51
CA ARG A 34 -4.21 7.50 10.82
C ARG A 34 -4.80 8.59 9.95
N VAL A 35 -4.84 9.79 10.48
CA VAL A 35 -5.28 11.00 9.78
C VAL A 35 -4.20 12.06 9.84
N PHE A 36 -4.31 13.04 8.98
CA PHE A 36 -3.44 14.20 9.02
C PHE A 36 -3.99 15.23 10.01
N ASN A 37 -3.09 15.83 10.80
CA ASN A 37 -3.41 16.93 11.71
C ASN A 37 -3.41 18.24 10.92
N ASP A 38 -4.55 18.89 10.85
CA ASP A 38 -4.68 20.18 10.18
C ASP A 38 -3.78 21.23 10.85
N HIS A 39 -3.19 22.08 10.01
CA HIS A 39 -2.36 23.21 10.45
C HIS A 39 -1.14 22.84 11.33
N ALA A 40 -0.74 21.59 11.36
CA ALA A 40 0.42 21.14 12.15
C ALA A 40 1.75 21.70 11.62
N ALA A 41 1.83 21.95 10.32
CA ALA A 41 2.99 22.54 9.65
C ALA A 41 2.55 23.32 8.40
N PRO A 42 3.26 24.38 8.01
CA PRO A 42 2.94 25.14 6.79
C PRO A 42 3.29 24.37 5.50
N TYR A 43 4.24 23.47 5.56
CA TYR A 43 4.68 22.60 4.45
C TYR A 43 5.50 21.42 5.00
N ILE A 44 5.79 20.44 4.15
CA ILE A 44 6.72 19.35 4.43
C ILE A 44 7.89 19.51 3.45
N ASP A 45 9.10 19.74 3.95
CA ASP A 45 10.30 19.72 3.14
C ASP A 45 10.80 18.27 3.01
N LEU A 46 10.58 17.67 1.83
CA LEU A 46 11.00 16.30 1.55
C LEU A 46 12.48 16.18 1.16
N SER A 47 13.17 17.32 0.98
CA SER A 47 14.58 17.37 0.59
C SER A 47 15.53 17.61 1.78
N GLY A 48 14.97 17.84 2.96
CA GLY A 48 15.72 18.08 4.19
C GLY A 48 16.43 16.82 4.73
N PRO A 49 17.22 16.99 5.79
CA PRO A 49 17.84 15.87 6.50
C PRO A 49 16.77 14.87 7.00
N ARG A 50 17.11 13.57 7.00
CA ARG A 50 16.20 12.50 7.41
C ARG A 50 15.46 12.79 8.73
N GLU A 51 16.19 13.21 9.75
CA GLU A 51 15.61 13.47 11.08
C GLU A 51 14.55 14.57 11.05
N GLU A 52 14.76 15.63 10.25
CA GLU A 52 13.81 16.73 10.08
C GLU A 52 12.57 16.27 9.32
N VAL A 53 12.75 15.47 8.26
CA VAL A 53 11.64 14.88 7.49
C VAL A 53 10.80 13.98 8.38
N ASP A 54 11.42 13.05 9.12
CA ASP A 54 10.73 12.14 10.03
C ASP A 54 10.00 12.89 11.15
N HIS A 55 10.62 13.94 11.69
CA HIS A 55 9.98 14.81 12.68
C HIS A 55 8.75 15.52 12.09
N ALA A 56 8.86 16.09 10.90
CA ALA A 56 7.75 16.75 10.22
C ALA A 56 6.58 15.77 9.97
N ILE A 57 6.87 14.56 9.45
CA ILE A 57 5.86 13.53 9.22
C ILE A 57 5.16 13.13 10.53
N ASN A 58 5.91 12.88 11.59
CA ASN A 58 5.34 12.53 12.89
C ASN A 58 4.48 13.65 13.49
N ARG A 59 4.79 14.90 13.21
CA ARG A 59 4.02 16.05 13.67
C ARG A 59 2.68 16.20 12.95
N ILE A 60 2.65 15.96 11.66
CA ILE A 60 1.42 16.10 10.84
C ILE A 60 0.50 14.88 10.93
N MET A 61 0.98 13.74 11.43
CA MET A 61 0.20 12.51 11.52
C MET A 61 -0.38 12.33 12.94
N SER A 62 -1.63 11.90 13.01
CA SER A 62 -2.24 11.45 14.27
C SER A 62 -1.54 10.21 14.81
N LYS A 63 -1.74 9.91 16.10
CA LYS A 63 -1.55 8.56 16.61
C LYS A 63 -2.51 7.59 15.91
N GLU A 64 -2.27 6.29 16.02
CA GLU A 64 -3.20 5.28 15.52
C GLU A 64 -4.56 5.44 16.19
N ILE A 65 -5.60 5.56 15.37
CA ILE A 65 -7.00 5.61 15.79
C ILE A 65 -7.56 4.21 15.58
N ARG A 66 -8.29 3.68 16.57
CA ARG A 66 -8.98 2.40 16.48
C ARG A 66 -10.47 2.63 16.51
N ILE A 67 -11.15 2.07 15.52
CA ILE A 67 -12.61 2.14 15.37
C ILE A 67 -13.17 0.76 15.73
N ALA A 68 -14.19 0.73 16.56
CA ALA A 68 -14.93 -0.49 16.88
C ALA A 68 -15.70 -1.00 15.64
N ASP A 69 -15.98 -2.31 15.60
CA ASP A 69 -16.58 -2.95 14.41
C ASP A 69 -18.00 -2.40 14.09
N ASP A 70 -18.71 -1.92 15.10
CA ASP A 70 -20.04 -1.31 14.98
C ASP A 70 -20.03 0.21 14.76
N ALA A 71 -18.86 0.85 14.85
CA ALA A 71 -18.69 2.27 14.67
C ALA A 71 -18.30 2.64 13.23
N SER A 72 -18.39 3.92 12.90
CA SER A 72 -18.02 4.47 11.60
C SER A 72 -16.89 5.45 11.73
N PHE A 73 -15.93 5.38 10.82
CA PHE A 73 -14.96 6.43 10.55
C PHE A 73 -15.51 7.30 9.42
N PHE A 74 -15.57 8.61 9.63
CA PHE A 74 -16.04 9.55 8.61
C PHE A 74 -14.83 10.19 7.94
N ILE A 75 -14.77 10.09 6.61
CA ILE A 75 -13.80 10.80 5.78
C ILE A 75 -14.51 11.93 5.05
N HIS A 76 -14.14 13.17 5.36
CA HIS A 76 -14.77 14.35 4.78
C HIS A 76 -14.20 14.66 3.39
N PRO A 77 -14.90 15.46 2.56
CA PRO A 77 -14.38 15.92 1.28
C PRO A 77 -13.02 16.61 1.43
N GLY A 78 -12.06 16.21 0.61
CA GLY A 78 -10.69 16.75 0.64
C GLY A 78 -9.77 16.12 1.69
N GLU A 79 -10.27 15.21 2.52
CA GLU A 79 -9.45 14.53 3.53
C GLU A 79 -8.73 13.30 2.96
N LEU A 80 -7.50 13.11 3.43
CA LEU A 80 -6.70 11.92 3.24
C LEU A 80 -6.56 11.18 4.57
N ALA A 81 -6.85 9.89 4.58
CA ALA A 81 -6.67 9.02 5.72
C ALA A 81 -5.87 7.78 5.33
N LEU A 82 -5.13 7.22 6.26
CA LEU A 82 -4.37 5.99 6.09
C LEU A 82 -5.01 4.84 6.90
N PRO A 83 -6.07 4.19 6.40
CA PRO A 83 -6.52 2.93 6.95
C PRO A 83 -5.65 1.77 6.52
N VAL A 84 -5.85 0.62 7.16
CA VAL A 84 -5.18 -0.63 6.81
C VAL A 84 -6.22 -1.69 6.43
N THR A 85 -5.88 -2.62 5.55
CA THR A 85 -6.72 -3.76 5.24
C THR A 85 -6.89 -4.67 6.47
N ALA A 86 -8.05 -5.32 6.58
CA ALA A 86 -8.28 -6.35 7.60
C ALA A 86 -7.41 -7.58 7.36
N GLU A 87 -7.15 -7.88 6.08
CA GLU A 87 -6.35 -9.01 5.66
C GLU A 87 -4.85 -8.69 5.63
N THR A 88 -4.04 -9.70 5.90
CA THR A 88 -2.62 -9.73 5.55
C THR A 88 -2.44 -10.53 4.26
N ILE A 89 -1.51 -10.09 3.43
CA ILE A 89 -1.28 -10.68 2.10
C ILE A 89 0.19 -11.07 1.99
N THR A 90 0.45 -12.26 1.47
CA THR A 90 1.79 -12.70 1.09
C THR A 90 1.81 -13.03 -0.39
N VAL A 91 2.70 -12.36 -1.12
CA VAL A 91 2.90 -12.49 -2.57
C VAL A 91 4.23 -13.19 -2.82
N PRO A 92 4.29 -14.25 -3.65
CA PRO A 92 5.55 -14.92 -3.98
C PRO A 92 6.44 -14.05 -4.88
N ASP A 93 7.69 -14.48 -5.07
CA ASP A 93 8.68 -13.72 -5.83
C ASP A 93 8.40 -13.64 -7.35
N ASP A 94 7.49 -14.46 -7.86
CA ASP A 94 7.14 -14.56 -9.30
C ASP A 94 5.78 -13.96 -9.65
N LEU A 95 5.13 -13.29 -8.70
CA LEU A 95 3.88 -12.57 -8.91
C LEU A 95 4.02 -11.11 -8.48
N VAL A 96 3.29 -10.24 -9.16
CA VAL A 96 3.01 -8.86 -8.72
C VAL A 96 1.52 -8.74 -8.40
N GLY A 97 1.19 -7.98 -7.36
CA GLY A 97 -0.19 -7.64 -7.02
C GLY A 97 -0.54 -6.23 -7.50
N TRP A 98 -1.78 -6.05 -7.92
CA TRP A 98 -2.35 -4.76 -8.31
C TRP A 98 -3.56 -4.49 -7.43
N LEU A 99 -3.52 -3.37 -6.72
CA LEU A 99 -4.61 -2.94 -5.85
C LEU A 99 -5.50 -1.96 -6.59
N ASP A 100 -6.80 -2.25 -6.66
CA ASP A 100 -7.77 -1.41 -7.31
C ASP A 100 -8.89 -1.00 -6.35
N GLY A 101 -9.46 0.19 -6.58
CA GLY A 101 -10.68 0.62 -5.93
C GLY A 101 -11.90 -0.14 -6.45
N ARG A 102 -12.97 -0.15 -5.65
CA ARG A 102 -14.25 -0.69 -6.10
C ARG A 102 -15.06 0.40 -6.82
N SER A 103 -15.56 0.09 -8.00
CA SER A 103 -16.27 1.04 -8.86
C SER A 103 -17.47 1.71 -8.17
N SER A 104 -18.16 1.00 -7.28
CA SER A 104 -19.29 1.55 -6.52
C SER A 104 -18.86 2.63 -5.52
N LEU A 105 -17.68 2.50 -4.92
CA LEU A 105 -17.10 3.49 -3.99
C LEU A 105 -16.45 4.65 -4.76
N ALA A 106 -15.76 4.34 -5.85
CA ALA A 106 -15.13 5.34 -6.70
C ALA A 106 -16.15 6.33 -7.29
N ARG A 107 -17.37 5.86 -7.62
CA ARG A 107 -18.49 6.72 -8.09
C ARG A 107 -19.02 7.68 -7.02
N LEU A 108 -18.72 7.44 -5.75
CA LEU A 108 -19.01 8.35 -4.65
C LEU A 108 -17.83 9.29 -4.34
N GLY A 109 -16.71 9.13 -5.05
CA GLY A 109 -15.50 9.94 -4.87
C GLY A 109 -14.44 9.31 -3.95
N LEU A 110 -14.64 8.08 -3.46
CA LEU A 110 -13.64 7.41 -2.64
C LEU A 110 -12.52 6.84 -3.51
N MET A 111 -11.31 7.33 -3.32
CA MET A 111 -10.07 6.72 -3.78
C MET A 111 -9.51 5.86 -2.64
N VAL A 112 -8.87 4.73 -2.95
CA VAL A 112 -8.27 3.82 -1.95
C VAL A 112 -6.75 3.75 -2.06
N HIS A 113 -6.21 4.29 -3.12
CA HIS A 113 -4.80 4.61 -3.33
C HIS A 113 -4.69 5.90 -4.14
N VAL A 114 -3.65 6.67 -3.94
CA VAL A 114 -3.41 7.88 -4.74
C VAL A 114 -2.66 7.51 -6.02
N THR A 115 -1.50 6.89 -5.91
CA THR A 115 -0.68 6.48 -7.07
C THR A 115 0.09 5.18 -6.84
N ALA A 116 0.20 4.68 -5.62
CA ALA A 116 1.07 3.55 -5.27
C ALA A 116 0.24 2.27 -5.07
N HIS A 117 -0.32 1.74 -6.16
CA HIS A 117 -1.23 0.60 -6.14
C HIS A 117 -0.56 -0.77 -6.39
N ARG A 118 0.75 -0.79 -6.66
CA ARG A 118 1.49 -2.02 -6.92
C ARG A 118 1.99 -2.66 -5.62
N ILE A 119 1.74 -3.95 -5.48
CA ILE A 119 2.25 -4.77 -4.40
C ILE A 119 3.41 -5.61 -4.95
N ASP A 120 4.61 -5.29 -4.52
CA ASP A 120 5.84 -5.89 -5.05
C ASP A 120 5.93 -7.40 -4.79
N PRO A 121 6.58 -8.17 -5.68
CA PRO A 121 6.94 -9.57 -5.45
C PRO A 121 7.69 -9.75 -4.13
N GLY A 122 7.31 -10.76 -3.36
CA GLY A 122 7.88 -11.01 -2.04
C GLY A 122 7.31 -10.14 -0.91
N TRP A 123 6.23 -9.40 -1.16
CA TRP A 123 5.50 -8.66 -0.13
C TRP A 123 4.89 -9.62 0.91
N SER A 124 4.88 -9.20 2.17
CA SER A 124 4.10 -9.83 3.24
C SER A 124 3.67 -8.78 4.27
N GLY A 125 2.37 -8.69 4.55
CA GLY A 125 1.80 -7.78 5.53
C GLY A 125 0.39 -7.30 5.16
N ALA A 126 -0.20 -6.50 6.03
CA ALA A 126 -1.42 -5.75 5.73
C ALA A 126 -1.09 -4.58 4.79
N ILE A 127 -2.05 -4.17 3.97
CA ILE A 127 -1.85 -3.06 3.03
C ILE A 127 -2.39 -1.78 3.70
N VAL A 128 -1.57 -0.74 3.75
CA VAL A 128 -2.05 0.61 4.07
C VAL A 128 -2.64 1.20 2.81
N LEU A 129 -3.85 1.72 2.95
CA LEU A 129 -4.56 2.40 1.89
C LEU A 129 -4.37 3.91 2.04
N GLU A 130 -4.31 4.64 0.94
CA GLU A 130 -4.35 6.10 0.91
C GLU A 130 -5.77 6.53 0.54
N CYS A 131 -6.70 6.40 1.51
CA CYS A 131 -8.10 6.75 1.28
C CYS A 131 -8.26 8.26 1.19
N TYR A 132 -8.76 8.74 0.05
CA TYR A 132 -9.04 10.14 -0.19
C TYR A 132 -10.48 10.32 -0.68
N ASN A 133 -11.22 11.25 -0.06
CA ASN A 133 -12.58 11.59 -0.49
C ASN A 133 -12.56 12.80 -1.45
N SER A 134 -12.66 12.51 -2.74
CA SER A 134 -12.82 13.53 -3.80
C SER A 134 -14.29 13.93 -4.06
N GLY A 135 -15.21 13.33 -3.31
CA GLY A 135 -16.65 13.60 -3.41
C GLY A 135 -17.06 14.89 -2.71
N LYS A 136 -18.36 15.10 -2.58
CA LYS A 136 -18.92 16.32 -1.97
C LYS A 136 -19.52 16.10 -0.59
N LEU A 137 -19.70 14.86 -0.16
CA LEU A 137 -20.29 14.50 1.13
C LEU A 137 -19.32 13.63 1.94
N PRO A 138 -19.35 13.71 3.28
CA PRO A 138 -18.63 12.78 4.12
C PRO A 138 -19.06 11.34 3.84
N LEU A 139 -18.10 10.43 3.78
CA LEU A 139 -18.35 9.00 3.61
C LEU A 139 -18.11 8.28 4.94
N ALA A 140 -19.12 7.52 5.39
CA ALA A 140 -19.02 6.68 6.59
C ALA A 140 -18.42 5.33 6.22
N LEU A 141 -17.20 5.06 6.69
CA LEU A 141 -16.47 3.82 6.47
C LEU A 141 -16.54 2.97 7.75
N ARG A 142 -16.88 1.68 7.60
CA ARG A 142 -16.93 0.74 8.74
C ARG A 142 -15.91 -0.37 8.57
N PRO A 143 -15.27 -0.83 9.64
CA PRO A 143 -14.45 -2.04 9.61
C PRO A 143 -15.24 -3.21 9.01
N GLY A 144 -14.57 -4.07 8.26
CA GLY A 144 -15.19 -5.22 7.60
C GLY A 144 -15.93 -4.93 6.29
N MET A 145 -16.13 -3.67 5.90
CA MET A 145 -16.67 -3.39 4.57
C MET A 145 -15.67 -3.71 3.47
N ALA A 146 -16.12 -4.26 2.34
CA ALA A 146 -15.25 -4.46 1.19
C ALA A 146 -14.86 -3.10 0.60
N ILE A 147 -13.56 -2.77 0.65
CA ILE A 147 -13.05 -1.42 0.35
C ILE A 147 -12.27 -1.37 -0.96
N CYS A 148 -11.52 -2.40 -1.28
CA CYS A 148 -10.69 -2.50 -2.48
C CYS A 148 -10.67 -3.94 -2.98
N ALA A 149 -10.00 -4.18 -4.10
CA ALA A 149 -9.76 -5.51 -4.63
C ALA A 149 -8.29 -5.65 -5.01
N ILE A 150 -7.76 -6.87 -4.95
CA ILE A 150 -6.41 -7.18 -5.42
C ILE A 150 -6.45 -8.20 -6.54
N SER A 151 -5.73 -7.94 -7.62
CA SER A 151 -5.46 -8.86 -8.71
C SER A 151 -3.98 -9.22 -8.75
N PHE A 152 -3.63 -10.31 -9.42
CA PHE A 152 -2.26 -10.79 -9.49
C PHE A 152 -1.87 -11.10 -10.92
N GLU A 153 -0.64 -10.74 -11.28
CA GLU A 153 -0.05 -10.98 -12.59
C GLU A 153 1.26 -11.75 -12.45
N THR A 154 1.48 -12.68 -13.35
CA THR A 154 2.70 -13.52 -13.36
C THR A 154 3.83 -12.76 -14.03
N LEU A 155 4.98 -12.74 -13.37
CA LEU A 155 6.21 -12.23 -13.96
C LEU A 155 6.80 -13.26 -14.93
N THR A 156 7.52 -12.81 -15.95
CA THR A 156 8.25 -13.67 -16.91
C THR A 156 9.36 -14.47 -16.23
N SER A 157 9.87 -13.99 -15.09
CA SER A 157 10.82 -14.70 -14.22
C SER A 157 10.68 -14.19 -12.79
N PRO A 158 11.03 -14.98 -11.76
CA PRO A 158 11.01 -14.50 -10.38
C PRO A 158 11.91 -13.28 -10.18
N ALA A 159 11.46 -12.34 -9.35
CA ALA A 159 12.20 -11.13 -9.02
C ALA A 159 13.48 -11.47 -8.25
N ILE A 160 14.64 -11.11 -8.79
CA ILE A 160 15.96 -11.34 -8.15
C ILE A 160 16.05 -10.55 -6.84
N ARG A 161 15.54 -9.30 -6.82
CA ARG A 161 15.50 -8.41 -5.66
C ARG A 161 14.07 -8.23 -5.20
N SER A 162 13.41 -9.33 -4.78
CA SER A 162 12.05 -9.26 -4.24
C SER A 162 12.00 -8.43 -2.96
N TYR A 163 10.82 -7.93 -2.60
CA TYR A 163 10.61 -7.04 -1.46
C TYR A 163 11.13 -7.62 -0.14
N SER A 164 10.94 -8.93 0.07
CA SER A 164 11.45 -9.64 1.25
C SER A 164 12.98 -9.66 1.34
N LYS A 165 13.67 -9.71 0.19
CA LYS A 165 15.14 -9.81 0.08
C LYS A 165 15.83 -8.45 0.08
N ARG A 166 15.12 -7.37 -0.21
CA ARG A 166 15.67 -6.01 -0.24
C ARG A 166 15.92 -5.50 1.19
N GLN A 167 17.10 -5.00 1.48
CA GLN A 167 17.42 -4.37 2.78
C GLN A 167 16.74 -3.01 2.93
N ASP A 168 16.59 -2.29 1.84
CA ASP A 168 15.98 -0.96 1.72
C ASP A 168 14.43 -0.99 1.66
N ALA A 169 13.80 -2.14 1.82
CA ALA A 169 12.34 -2.26 1.79
C ALA A 169 11.71 -1.69 3.08
N LYS A 170 10.97 -0.58 2.94
CA LYS A 170 10.51 0.27 4.04
C LYS A 170 9.38 -0.31 4.89
N TYR A 171 8.49 -1.10 4.29
CA TYR A 171 7.23 -1.52 4.92
C TYR A 171 7.11 -3.04 5.11
N LYS A 172 8.24 -3.73 5.32
CA LYS A 172 8.23 -5.19 5.55
C LYS A 172 7.36 -5.56 6.74
N ARG A 173 6.54 -6.59 6.57
CA ARG A 173 5.65 -7.15 7.61
C ARG A 173 4.79 -6.09 8.29
N GLN A 174 4.37 -5.10 7.51
CA GLN A 174 3.50 -4.03 7.98
C GLN A 174 2.21 -4.63 8.55
N SER A 175 1.83 -4.19 9.74
CA SER A 175 0.63 -4.69 10.43
C SER A 175 -0.36 -3.58 10.77
N GLY A 176 0.01 -2.31 10.66
CA GLY A 176 -0.80 -1.16 11.02
C GLY A 176 -0.63 0.01 10.04
N PRO A 177 -1.37 1.11 10.24
CA PRO A 177 -1.32 2.29 9.38
C PRO A 177 -0.01 3.05 9.56
N THR A 178 1.05 2.53 8.95
CA THR A 178 2.40 3.12 8.99
C THR A 178 2.41 4.42 8.18
N PRO A 179 2.92 5.53 8.71
CA PRO A 179 3.09 6.77 7.96
C PRO A 179 4.16 6.65 6.88
N SER A 180 4.31 7.70 6.07
CA SER A 180 5.38 7.78 5.08
C SER A 180 6.76 7.59 5.71
N ARG A 181 7.61 6.80 5.06
CA ARG A 181 9.01 6.58 5.41
C ARG A 181 9.92 7.16 4.33
N ILE A 182 9.56 8.32 3.82
CA ILE A 182 10.35 9.02 2.79
C ILE A 182 11.74 9.41 3.32
N GLY A 183 11.87 9.69 4.62
CA GLY A 183 13.17 9.95 5.25
C GLY A 183 14.15 8.79 5.19
N ASP A 184 13.67 7.56 4.93
CA ASP A 184 14.53 6.38 4.72
C ASP A 184 15.15 6.33 3.31
N ASP A 185 14.78 7.24 2.39
CA ASP A 185 15.41 7.31 1.08
C ASP A 185 16.83 7.87 1.19
N GLU A 186 17.79 7.16 0.62
CA GLU A 186 19.15 7.67 0.51
C GLU A 186 19.16 8.87 -0.46
N PRO A 187 19.77 9.99 -0.10
CA PRO A 187 19.96 11.08 -1.03
C PRO A 187 20.69 10.58 -2.27
N LEU A 188 20.27 11.07 -3.45
CA LEU A 188 21.00 10.79 -4.69
C LEU A 188 22.41 11.33 -4.55
N ASP A 189 23.40 10.42 -4.56
CA ASP A 189 24.80 10.81 -4.61
C ASP A 189 25.06 11.56 -5.93
N LYS A 190 25.35 12.85 -5.83
CA LYS A 190 25.52 13.76 -6.98
C LYS A 190 26.72 13.40 -7.87
N GLY A 191 27.51 12.36 -7.51
CA GLY A 191 28.80 12.06 -8.12
C GLY A 191 28.84 10.86 -9.08
N HIS A 192 27.92 9.94 -9.10
CA HIS A 192 28.11 8.66 -9.79
C HIS A 192 26.89 8.11 -10.52
N TRP A 193 26.42 8.80 -11.56
CA TRP A 193 25.64 8.15 -12.61
C TRP A 193 26.55 7.47 -13.65
N SER A 194 27.43 6.58 -13.21
CA SER A 194 28.06 5.64 -14.13
C SER A 194 27.20 4.37 -14.15
N CYS A 195 26.34 4.26 -15.13
CA CYS A 195 25.64 3.03 -15.43
C CYS A 195 26.66 2.04 -16.01
N ASP A 196 27.51 1.45 -15.14
CA ASP A 196 28.43 0.39 -15.53
C ASP A 196 27.68 -0.94 -15.64
N LEU A 197 26.74 -1.00 -16.59
CA LEU A 197 26.06 -2.23 -16.98
C LEU A 197 27.00 -3.29 -17.54
N ARG A 198 28.27 -2.96 -17.80
CA ARG A 198 29.27 -3.89 -18.39
C ARG A 198 29.86 -4.86 -17.37
N ARG A 199 29.81 -4.57 -16.08
CA ARG A 199 30.40 -5.43 -15.06
C ARG A 199 29.46 -6.48 -14.48
N ARG A 200 28.16 -6.40 -14.74
CA ARG A 200 27.21 -7.46 -14.39
C ARG A 200 26.66 -8.05 -15.68
N LYS A 201 26.93 -9.32 -15.95
CA LYS A 201 26.28 -10.11 -17.01
C LYS A 201 24.77 -10.23 -16.69
N LEU A 202 24.04 -9.12 -16.79
CA LEU A 202 22.59 -9.12 -16.88
C LEU A 202 22.28 -9.35 -18.37
N ARG A 203 21.88 -10.57 -18.74
CA ARG A 203 21.23 -10.81 -20.03
C ARG A 203 19.92 -10.03 -19.99
N LEU A 204 19.90 -8.86 -20.60
CA LEU A 204 18.66 -8.22 -21.01
C LEU A 204 18.08 -9.10 -22.11
N TYR A 205 17.02 -9.84 -21.81
CA TYR A 205 16.19 -10.40 -22.85
C TYR A 205 15.48 -9.24 -23.54
N GLN A 206 15.81 -9.04 -24.80
CA GLN A 206 15.06 -8.15 -25.68
C GLN A 206 13.61 -8.64 -25.73
N CYS A 207 12.70 -7.77 -25.36
CA CYS A 207 11.29 -7.92 -25.72
C CYS A 207 11.21 -7.67 -27.23
N CYS A 208 10.87 -8.70 -28.01
CA CYS A 208 10.21 -8.57 -29.31
C CYS A 208 8.71 -8.54 -29.10
#